data_00f47f2dad68630b49bc9dc6d5c55f6b
#
_entry.id   00f47f2dad68630b49bc9dc6d5c55f6b
#
_cell.length_a   1.000
_cell.length_b   1.000
_cell.length_c   1.000
_cell.angle_alpha   90.00
_cell.angle_beta   90.00
_cell.angle_gamma   90.00
#
_symmetry.space_group_name_H-M   'P 1'
#
loop_
_entity.id
_entity.type
_entity.pdbx_description
1 polymer ?
#
loop_
_entity_poly.entity_id
_entity_poly.type
_entity_poly.pdbx_seq_one_letter_code
_entity_poly.pdbx_strand_id
1 'polypeptide(L)'
;MYKLRYTEAVEAVWDSLPEQANDEFSRAIGAVCEDPWARTEPHSEDPRDVRRVLRLDHTVAALLIMDAPPIRRVYIRHIDYLG
;
A
#
# COMPACT_ATOMS: atom_id res chain seq x y z
N MET A 1 -6.69 14.12 -1.47
CA MET A 1 -6.37 12.74 -1.87
C MET A 1 -4.88 12.62 -2.18
N TYR A 2 -4.25 11.54 -1.72
CA TYR A 2 -2.83 11.30 -1.97
C TYR A 2 -2.64 10.68 -3.36
N LYS A 3 -1.53 11.00 -4.01
CA LYS A 3 -1.18 10.42 -5.31
C LYS A 3 -0.49 9.07 -5.10
N LEU A 4 -0.84 8.09 -5.91
CA LEU A 4 -0.26 6.76 -5.85
C LEU A 4 0.94 6.67 -6.80
N ARG A 5 2.03 6.05 -6.31
CA ARG A 5 3.24 5.78 -7.10
C ARG A 5 3.72 4.36 -6.86
N TYR A 6 4.27 3.74 -7.89
CA TYR A 6 4.85 2.40 -7.81
C TYR A 6 5.75 2.15 -9.01
N THR A 7 6.64 1.16 -8.90
CA THR A 7 7.55 0.77 -9.98
C THR A 7 6.88 -0.22 -10.93
N GLU A 8 7.50 -0.45 -12.09
CA GLU A 8 7.05 -1.49 -13.02
C GLU A 8 7.09 -2.88 -12.38
N ALA A 9 8.10 -3.15 -11.53
CA ALA A 9 8.19 -4.42 -10.82
C ALA A 9 7.01 -4.63 -9.88
N VAL A 10 6.60 -3.58 -9.16
CA VAL A 10 5.42 -3.64 -8.29
C VAL A 10 4.15 -3.81 -9.11
N GLU A 11 4.04 -3.10 -10.24
CA GLU A 11 2.90 -3.24 -11.14
C GLU A 11 2.76 -4.68 -11.65
N ALA A 12 3.88 -5.31 -12.02
CA ALA A 12 3.86 -6.68 -12.48
C ALA A 12 3.35 -7.65 -11.41
N VAL A 13 3.74 -7.46 -10.15
CA VAL A 13 3.21 -8.27 -9.04
C VAL A 13 1.72 -8.02 -8.86
N TRP A 14 1.30 -6.77 -8.88
CA TRP A 14 -0.12 -6.40 -8.75
C TRP A 14 -0.95 -7.07 -9.83
N ASP A 15 -0.50 -6.96 -11.09
CA ASP A 15 -1.22 -7.55 -12.23
C ASP A 15 -1.25 -9.07 -12.19
N SER A 16 -0.29 -9.71 -11.51
CA SER A 16 -0.23 -11.16 -11.39
C SER A 16 -1.08 -11.71 -10.26
N LEU A 17 -1.67 -10.87 -9.40
CA LEU A 17 -2.53 -11.32 -8.33
C LEU A 17 -3.78 -12.00 -8.89
N PRO A 18 -4.28 -13.07 -8.23
CA PRO A 18 -5.59 -13.61 -8.60
C PRO A 18 -6.66 -12.52 -8.57
N GLU A 19 -7.66 -12.64 -9.42
CA GLU A 19 -8.68 -11.60 -9.61
C GLU A 19 -9.27 -11.09 -8.29
N GLN A 20 -9.64 -11.99 -7.40
CA GLN A 20 -10.24 -11.60 -6.13
C GLN A 20 -9.25 -10.82 -5.25
N ALA A 21 -8.00 -11.27 -5.19
CA ALA A 21 -6.95 -10.57 -4.44
C ALA A 21 -6.64 -9.21 -5.05
N ASN A 22 -6.61 -9.13 -6.38
CA ASN A 22 -6.39 -7.88 -7.09
C ASN A 22 -7.50 -6.87 -6.78
N ASP A 23 -8.76 -7.29 -6.85
CA ASP A 23 -9.90 -6.43 -6.56
C ASP A 23 -9.86 -5.92 -5.12
N GLU A 24 -9.57 -6.79 -4.18
CA GLU A 24 -9.47 -6.44 -2.76
C GLU A 24 -8.33 -5.43 -2.53
N PHE A 25 -7.16 -5.71 -3.10
CA PHE A 25 -6.00 -4.82 -2.96
C PHE A 25 -6.26 -3.46 -3.60
N SER A 26 -6.85 -3.44 -4.79
CA SER A 26 -7.12 -2.19 -5.51
C SER A 26 -8.08 -1.30 -4.73
N ARG A 27 -9.11 -1.87 -4.12
CA ARG A 27 -10.04 -1.11 -3.27
C ARG A 27 -9.36 -0.61 -2.01
N ALA A 28 -8.53 -1.44 -1.39
CA ALA A 28 -7.81 -1.06 -0.17
C ALA A 28 -6.84 0.09 -0.44
N ILE A 29 -6.12 0.05 -1.57
CA ILE A 29 -5.20 1.12 -1.95
C ILE A 29 -5.97 2.42 -2.20
N GLY A 30 -7.14 2.37 -2.81
CA GLY A 30 -7.98 3.55 -2.97
C GLY A 30 -8.33 4.20 -1.62
N ALA A 31 -8.70 3.39 -0.63
CA ALA A 31 -8.99 3.87 0.71
C ALA A 31 -7.74 4.44 1.40
N VAL A 32 -6.58 3.83 1.19
CA VAL A 32 -5.30 4.33 1.71
C VAL A 32 -5.00 5.72 1.14
N CYS A 33 -5.22 5.94 -0.14
CA CYS A 33 -4.98 7.24 -0.75
C CYS A 33 -5.89 8.34 -0.19
N GLU A 34 -7.05 7.97 0.33
CA GLU A 34 -7.95 8.93 0.98
C GLU A 34 -7.52 9.25 2.41
N ASP A 35 -7.05 8.25 3.15
CA ASP A 35 -6.64 8.42 4.55
C ASP A 35 -5.51 7.45 4.90
N PRO A 36 -4.26 7.78 4.50
CA PRO A 36 -3.15 6.83 4.55
C PRO A 36 -2.86 6.25 5.93
N TRP A 37 -2.78 7.09 6.95
CA TRP A 37 -2.40 6.62 8.28
C TRP A 37 -3.51 5.85 8.99
N ALA A 38 -4.77 6.17 8.72
CA ALA A 38 -5.90 5.47 9.32
C ALA A 38 -6.08 4.07 8.73
N ARG A 39 -5.59 3.82 7.51
CA ARG A 39 -5.81 2.57 6.79
C ARG A 39 -4.60 1.64 6.79
N THR A 40 -3.54 2.01 7.47
CA THR A 40 -2.29 1.25 7.51
C THR A 40 -1.77 1.15 8.94
N GLU A 41 -0.79 0.26 9.14
CA GLU A 41 -0.14 0.05 10.43
C GLU A 41 1.32 0.48 10.36
N PRO A 42 1.93 0.88 11.49
CA PRO A 42 3.37 1.15 11.50
C PRO A 42 4.16 -0.10 11.10
N HIS A 43 5.18 0.07 10.27
CA HIS A 43 6.03 -1.05 9.84
C HIS A 43 7.06 -1.41 10.90
N SER A 44 7.65 -0.42 11.55
CA SER A 44 8.69 -0.60 12.55
C SER A 44 8.79 0.67 13.39
N GLU A 45 9.80 0.73 14.27
CA GLU A 45 10.07 1.96 15.02
C GLU A 45 10.65 3.03 14.09
N ASP A 46 9.78 3.69 13.35
CA ASP A 46 10.13 4.81 12.50
C ASP A 46 9.64 6.10 13.15
N PRO A 47 10.55 6.95 13.66
CA PRO A 47 10.14 8.19 14.34
C PRO A 47 9.38 9.15 13.43
N ARG A 48 9.53 9.03 12.11
CA ARG A 48 8.79 9.85 11.15
C ARG A 48 7.43 9.25 10.78
N ASP A 49 7.21 7.98 11.13
CA ASP A 49 5.97 7.25 10.86
C ASP A 49 5.56 7.30 9.37
N VAL A 50 6.55 7.17 8.49
CA VAL A 50 6.31 7.21 7.03
C VAL A 50 6.28 5.81 6.42
N ARG A 51 6.90 4.82 7.05
CA ARG A 51 6.87 3.43 6.60
C ARG A 51 5.65 2.75 7.20
N ARG A 52 4.74 2.31 6.34
CA ARG A 52 3.47 1.74 6.77
C ARG A 52 3.24 0.40 6.09
N VAL A 53 2.45 -0.45 6.74
CA VAL A 53 2.06 -1.75 6.19
C VAL A 53 0.56 -1.76 5.98
N LEU A 54 0.14 -2.18 4.79
CA LEU A 54 -1.25 -2.49 4.50
C LEU A 54 -1.39 -4.01 4.57
N ARG A 55 -2.23 -4.50 5.47
CA ARG A 55 -2.53 -5.93 5.56
C ARG A 55 -3.98 -6.16 5.21
N LEU A 56 -4.20 -7.06 4.28
CA LEU A 56 -5.52 -7.59 3.97
C LEU A 56 -5.61 -8.97 4.62
N ASP A 57 -6.79 -9.30 5.13
CA ASP A 57 -6.96 -10.37 6.12
C ASP A 57 -6.34 -11.72 5.73
N HIS A 58 -6.38 -12.10 4.47
CA HIS A 58 -5.96 -13.46 4.11
C HIS A 58 -5.04 -13.56 2.90
N THR A 59 -4.78 -12.49 2.18
CA THR A 59 -4.14 -12.66 0.88
C THR A 59 -2.96 -11.76 0.60
N VAL A 60 -3.01 -10.49 0.93
CA VAL A 60 -2.01 -9.53 0.46
C VAL A 60 -1.50 -8.69 1.62
N ALA A 61 -0.18 -8.47 1.62
CA ALA A 61 0.44 -7.46 2.47
C ALA A 61 1.30 -6.55 1.58
N ALA A 62 1.34 -5.27 1.89
CA ALA A 62 2.12 -4.33 1.12
C ALA A 62 2.91 -3.40 2.04
N LEU A 63 4.15 -3.10 1.64
CA LEU A 63 4.97 -2.10 2.30
C LEU A 63 4.81 -0.78 1.54
N LEU A 64 4.42 0.25 2.27
CA LEU A 64 4.13 1.57 1.72
C LEU A 64 5.04 2.61 2.34
N ILE A 65 5.38 3.63 1.57
CA ILE A 65 6.06 4.82 2.06
C ILE A 65 5.12 6.00 1.85
N MET A 66 4.91 6.79 2.90
CA MET A 66 4.01 7.93 2.85
C MET A 66 4.80 9.25 2.82
N ASP A 67 4.41 10.13 1.91
CA ASP A 67 4.89 11.50 1.93
C ASP A 67 3.75 12.40 2.46
N ALA A 68 4.01 13.07 3.58
CA ALA A 68 3.03 13.94 4.23
C ALA A 68 2.77 15.21 3.42
N PRO A 69 1.71 15.98 3.76
CA PRO A 69 1.52 17.28 3.11
C PRO A 69 2.76 18.15 3.22
N PRO A 70 3.05 18.97 2.22
CA PRO A 70 2.21 19.26 1.04
C PRO A 70 2.34 18.26 -0.11
N ILE A 71 3.27 17.29 -0.05
CA ILE A 71 3.55 16.37 -1.15
C ILE A 71 2.37 15.43 -1.38
N ARG A 72 1.86 14.80 -0.34
CA ARG A 72 0.71 13.88 -0.34
C ARG A 72 0.85 12.77 -1.37
N ARG A 73 1.77 11.84 -1.09
CA ARG A 73 2.04 10.72 -1.98
C ARG A 73 2.10 9.41 -1.21
N VAL A 74 1.52 8.36 -1.77
CA VAL A 74 1.62 6.99 -1.28
C VAL A 74 2.47 6.23 -2.29
N TYR A 75 3.57 5.64 -1.82
CA TYR A 75 4.48 4.88 -2.66
C TYR A 75 4.43 3.41 -2.26
N ILE A 76 4.04 2.54 -3.19
CA ILE A 76 4.06 1.09 -2.95
C ILE A 76 5.46 0.59 -3.23
N ARG A 77 6.12 0.09 -2.18
CA ARG A 77 7.49 -0.43 -2.27
C ARG A 77 7.51 -1.92 -2.57
N HIS A 78 6.55 -2.65 -2.04
CA HIS A 78 6.55 -4.10 -2.14
C HIS A 78 5.14 -4.65 -1.92
N ILE A 79 4.80 -5.72 -2.63
CA ILE A 79 3.55 -6.44 -2.46
C ILE A 79 3.88 -7.91 -2.26
N ASP A 80 3.36 -8.52 -1.20
CA ASP A 80 3.43 -9.94 -0.93
C ASP A 80 2.05 -10.57 -1.05
N TYR A 81 1.96 -11.64 -1.82
CA TYR A 81 0.75 -12.45 -1.89
C TYR A 81 0.93 -13.68 -1.01
N LEU A 82 0.10 -13.79 0.03
CA LEU A 82 0.26 -14.81 1.06
C LEU A 82 -0.58 -16.06 0.82
N GLY A 83 -1.29 -16.09 -0.24
CA GLY A 83 -2.01 -17.27 -0.49
C GLY A 83 -3.18 -17.40 -1.20
#